data_33d92bc1c4fb04adc511664042a49dc2
#
_entry.id   33d92bc1c4fb04adc511664042a49dc2
#
_cell.length_a   1.000
_cell.length_b   1.000
_cell.length_c   1.000
_cell.angle_alpha   90.00
_cell.angle_beta   90.00
_cell.angle_gamma   90.00
#
_symmetry.space_group_name_H-M   'P 1'
#
loop_
_entity.id
_entity.type
_entity.pdbx_description
1 polymer ?
#
loop_
_entity_poly.entity_id
_entity_poly.type
_entity_poly.pdbx_seq_one_letter_code
_entity_poly.pdbx_strand_id
1 'polypeptide(L)'
;MDLQFIGIDPNTGGEGSPTVWVEEETADLVLQGVRAEEALEALIGGTQWVTGHSVGIPAHETVIRVPARMVPILREACDVAERRAELRRAAVRYVPQRGAPGDARCVRRR
;
A
#
# COMPACT_ATOMS: atom_id res chain seq x y z
N MET A 1 8.71 -11.17 -8.17
CA MET A 1 8.04 -10.03 -7.53
C MET A 1 8.63 -8.74 -8.04
N ASP A 2 7.79 -7.88 -8.57
CA ASP A 2 8.26 -6.61 -9.10
C ASP A 2 7.71 -5.46 -8.29
N LEU A 3 8.56 -4.52 -8.00
CA LEU A 3 8.18 -3.35 -7.24
C LEU A 3 8.33 -2.11 -8.09
N GLN A 4 7.33 -1.25 -8.07
CA GLN A 4 7.43 0.05 -8.70
C GLN A 4 7.84 1.05 -7.63
N PHE A 5 8.99 1.68 -7.82
CA PHE A 5 9.45 2.68 -6.86
C PHE A 5 8.60 3.94 -6.99
N ILE A 6 8.09 4.44 -5.89
CA ILE A 6 7.26 5.64 -5.92
C ILE A 6 8.05 6.85 -5.41
N GLY A 7 8.74 6.70 -4.30
CA GLY A 7 9.50 7.83 -3.80
C GLY A 7 10.21 7.54 -2.50
N ILE A 8 11.10 8.42 -2.15
CA ILE A 8 11.90 8.31 -0.95
C ILE A 8 11.84 9.65 -0.22
N ASP A 9 12.05 9.62 1.08
CA ASP A 9 12.04 10.82 1.90
C ASP A 9 12.98 11.85 1.29
N PRO A 10 12.48 13.01 0.92
CA PRO A 10 13.33 14.03 0.28
C PRO A 10 14.39 14.57 1.23
N ASN A 11 14.24 14.36 2.52
CA ASN A 11 15.21 14.86 3.48
C ASN A 11 16.11 13.72 3.94
N THR A 12 16.69 13.00 2.99
CA THR A 12 17.48 11.85 3.34
C THR A 12 18.95 12.19 3.35
N GLY A 13 19.69 11.52 4.20
CA GLY A 13 21.11 11.71 4.30
C GLY A 13 21.94 10.72 3.50
N GLY A 14 21.27 9.90 2.71
CA GLY A 14 22.00 8.95 1.88
C GLY A 14 22.09 7.55 2.45
N GLU A 15 21.60 7.35 3.64
CA GLU A 15 21.57 6.03 4.22
C GLU A 15 20.17 5.70 4.56
N GLY A 16 19.71 4.53 4.24
CA GLY A 16 18.37 4.04 4.52
C GLY A 16 17.40 5.15 4.83
N SER A 17 16.39 5.29 4.11
CA SER A 17 15.42 6.35 4.34
C SER A 17 14.04 5.82 4.10
N PRO A 18 13.02 6.44 4.68
CA PRO A 18 11.66 6.04 4.38
C PRO A 18 11.42 6.03 2.88
N THR A 19 10.90 4.95 2.41
CA THR A 19 10.74 4.71 0.97
C THR A 19 9.42 4.01 0.74
N VAL A 20 8.80 4.27 -0.40
CA VAL A 20 7.49 3.71 -0.73
C VAL A 20 7.55 3.09 -2.11
N TRP A 21 7.01 1.89 -2.20
CA TRP A 21 6.86 1.16 -3.45
C TRP A 21 5.44 0.66 -3.58
N VAL A 22 5.06 0.28 -4.79
CA VAL A 22 3.82 -0.45 -5.02
C VAL A 22 4.20 -1.78 -5.65
N GLU A 23 3.69 -2.86 -5.10
CA GLU A 23 3.96 -4.17 -5.69
C GLU A 23 3.09 -4.33 -6.93
N GLU A 24 3.72 -4.72 -8.03
CA GLU A 24 3.02 -4.66 -9.31
C GLU A 24 1.93 -5.71 -9.45
N GLU A 25 2.11 -6.84 -8.82
CA GLU A 25 1.13 -7.91 -8.97
C GLU A 25 -0.08 -7.77 -8.08
N THR A 26 0.12 -7.31 -6.86
CA THR A 26 -0.97 -7.28 -5.90
C THR A 26 -1.54 -5.89 -5.70
N ALA A 27 -0.81 -4.87 -6.14
CA ALA A 27 -1.12 -3.46 -5.89
C ALA A 27 -0.98 -3.10 -4.42
N ASP A 28 -0.26 -3.90 -3.67
CA ASP A 28 0.00 -3.59 -2.27
C ASP A 28 0.98 -2.44 -2.15
N LEU A 29 0.80 -1.63 -1.12
CA LEU A 29 1.79 -0.62 -0.78
C LEU A 29 2.87 -1.28 0.05
N VAL A 30 4.12 -1.01 -0.28
CA VAL A 30 5.26 -1.54 0.47
C VAL A 30 6.03 -0.35 1.01
N LEU A 31 6.19 -0.29 2.31
CA LEU A 31 6.79 0.86 2.95
C LEU A 31 8.00 0.47 3.78
N GLN A 32 9.05 1.27 3.68
CA GLN A 32 10.18 1.17 4.56
C GLN A 32 10.18 2.43 5.42
N GLY A 33 10.32 2.27 6.69
CA GLY A 33 10.30 3.42 7.60
C GLY A 33 10.99 3.10 8.89
N VAL A 34 11.05 4.10 9.77
CA VAL A 34 11.70 3.95 11.04
C VAL A 34 10.79 3.15 11.97
N ARG A 35 11.37 2.17 12.66
CA ARG A 35 10.60 1.41 13.62
C ARG A 35 10.08 2.34 14.71
N ALA A 36 8.86 2.15 15.12
CA ALA A 36 8.27 2.99 16.15
C ALA A 36 9.06 2.85 17.45
N GLU A 37 9.15 3.96 18.17
CA GLU A 37 9.84 3.93 19.45
C GLU A 37 9.00 3.17 20.49
N GLU A 38 9.64 2.76 21.56
CA GLU A 38 8.99 1.91 22.55
C GLU A 38 7.73 2.52 23.14
N ALA A 39 7.75 3.82 23.37
CA ALA A 39 6.57 4.46 23.96
C ALA A 39 5.37 4.38 23.03
N LEU A 40 5.61 4.55 21.73
CA LEU A 40 4.53 4.46 20.77
C LEU A 40 4.04 3.02 20.63
N GLU A 41 4.97 2.07 20.62
CA GLU A 41 4.58 0.68 20.54
C GLU A 41 3.76 0.27 21.76
N ALA A 42 4.16 0.76 22.95
CA ALA A 42 3.43 0.42 24.17
C ALA A 42 2.01 0.99 24.14
N LEU A 43 1.88 2.21 23.64
CA LEU A 43 0.56 2.82 23.56
C LEU A 43 -0.33 2.05 22.60
N ILE A 44 0.20 1.72 21.42
CA ILE A 44 -0.58 1.01 20.43
C ILE A 44 -0.92 -0.39 20.91
N GLY A 45 0.06 -1.09 21.46
CA GLY A 45 -0.13 -2.46 21.88
C GLY A 45 -0.98 -2.59 23.12
N GLY A 46 -1.09 -1.53 23.92
CA GLY A 46 -1.85 -1.59 25.16
C GLY A 46 -3.27 -1.07 25.04
N THR A 47 -3.71 -0.68 23.87
CA THR A 47 -5.02 -0.06 23.70
C THR A 47 -5.88 -0.91 22.78
N GLN A 48 -7.15 -1.06 23.11
CA GLN A 48 -8.07 -1.72 22.22
C GLN A 48 -8.66 -0.67 21.29
N TRP A 49 -8.18 -0.64 20.06
CA TRP A 49 -8.60 0.38 19.09
C TRP A 49 -9.91 0.02 18.40
N VAL A 50 -10.18 -1.27 18.27
CA VAL A 50 -11.37 -1.73 17.60
C VAL A 50 -12.06 -2.75 18.51
N THR A 51 -13.32 -2.52 18.79
CA THR A 51 -14.06 -3.42 19.65
C THR A 51 -14.10 -4.83 19.08
N GLY A 52 -13.77 -5.81 19.87
CA GLY A 52 -13.77 -7.19 19.44
C GLY A 52 -12.44 -7.66 18.89
N HIS A 53 -11.48 -6.75 18.71
CA HIS A 53 -10.16 -7.15 18.24
C HIS A 53 -9.22 -7.34 19.43
N SER A 54 -8.29 -8.26 19.28
CA SER A 54 -7.32 -8.50 20.34
C SER A 54 -6.44 -7.29 20.56
N VAL A 55 -6.03 -7.10 21.80
CA VAL A 55 -5.10 -6.04 22.14
C VAL A 55 -3.69 -6.59 21.93
N GLY A 56 -2.79 -5.75 21.44
CA GLY A 56 -1.41 -6.15 21.27
C GLY A 56 -0.96 -6.08 19.83
N ILE A 57 0.35 -6.13 19.64
CA ILE A 57 0.95 -6.15 18.32
C ILE A 57 1.46 -7.57 18.10
N PRO A 58 0.89 -8.29 17.14
CA PRO A 58 1.33 -9.67 16.92
C PRO A 58 2.82 -9.73 16.53
N ALA A 59 3.44 -10.86 16.79
CA ALA A 59 4.88 -10.99 16.57
C ALA A 59 5.25 -10.80 15.11
N HIS A 60 4.34 -11.10 14.19
CA HIS A 60 4.64 -10.99 12.77
C HIS A 60 4.31 -9.60 12.20
N GLU A 61 3.92 -8.67 13.06
CA GLU A 61 3.60 -7.31 12.61
C GLU A 61 4.50 -6.32 13.31
N THR A 62 4.64 -5.16 12.73
CA THR A 62 5.44 -4.12 13.33
C THR A 62 4.81 -2.77 13.03
N VAL A 63 5.18 -1.78 13.83
CA VAL A 63 4.68 -0.42 13.65
C VAL A 63 5.86 0.43 13.19
N ILE A 64 5.63 1.21 12.14
CA ILE A 64 6.65 2.12 11.67
C ILE A 64 6.09 3.53 11.72
N ARG A 65 6.98 4.50 11.81
CA ARG A 65 6.61 5.89 11.83
C ARG A 65 7.13 6.52 10.55
N VAL A 66 6.25 7.14 9.79
CA VAL A 66 6.61 7.75 8.53
C VAL A 66 6.43 9.26 8.69
N PRO A 67 7.44 10.07 8.36
CA PRO A 67 7.33 11.52 8.55
C PRO A 67 6.21 12.11 7.73
N ALA A 68 5.63 13.19 8.27
CA ALA A 68 4.52 13.85 7.59
C ALA A 68 4.90 14.35 6.20
N ARG A 69 6.17 14.66 5.98
CA ARG A 69 6.60 15.13 4.67
C ARG A 69 6.53 14.06 3.61
N MET A 70 6.30 12.79 4.01
CA MET A 70 6.12 11.71 3.05
C MET A 70 4.68 11.61 2.54
N VAL A 71 3.77 12.39 3.11
CA VAL A 71 2.36 12.28 2.72
C VAL A 71 2.13 12.46 1.23
N PRO A 72 2.75 13.44 0.55
CA PRO A 72 2.53 13.53 -0.90
C PRO A 72 2.98 12.28 -1.65
N ILE A 73 4.08 11.66 -1.21
CA ILE A 73 4.56 10.44 -1.84
C ILE A 73 3.60 9.30 -1.57
N LEU A 74 3.07 9.22 -0.36
CA LEU A 74 2.09 8.20 -0.03
C LEU A 74 0.82 8.39 -0.84
N ARG A 75 0.43 9.63 -1.05
CA ARG A 75 -0.77 9.91 -1.85
C ARG A 75 -0.56 9.45 -3.29
N GLU A 76 0.63 9.70 -3.83
CA GLU A 76 0.92 9.23 -5.17
C GLU A 76 0.91 7.70 -5.22
N ALA A 77 1.45 7.05 -4.19
CA ALA A 77 1.46 5.60 -4.14
C ALA A 77 0.03 5.05 -4.11
N CYS A 78 -0.85 5.72 -3.38
CA CYS A 78 -2.24 5.30 -3.35
C CYS A 78 -2.87 5.40 -4.73
N ASP A 79 -2.59 6.47 -5.46
CA ASP A 79 -3.13 6.62 -6.80
C ASP A 79 -2.62 5.54 -7.73
N VAL A 80 -1.33 5.24 -7.64
CA VAL A 80 -0.75 4.19 -8.48
C VAL A 80 -1.35 2.84 -8.14
N ALA A 81 -1.48 2.56 -6.85
CA ALA A 81 -2.02 1.27 -6.41
C ALA A 81 -3.47 1.12 -6.85
N GLU A 82 -4.25 2.20 -6.76
CA GLU A 82 -5.63 2.13 -7.19
C GLU A 82 -5.74 1.85 -8.67
N ARG A 83 -4.91 2.51 -9.47
CA ARG A 83 -4.95 2.27 -10.91
C ARG A 83 -4.56 0.85 -11.25
N ARG A 84 -3.53 0.32 -10.55
CA ARG A 84 -3.14 -1.05 -10.80
C ARG A 84 -4.23 -2.02 -10.38
N ALA A 85 -4.86 -1.78 -9.24
CA ALA A 85 -5.92 -2.65 -8.77
C ALA A 85 -7.09 -2.63 -9.74
N GLU A 86 -7.40 -1.46 -10.30
CA GLU A 86 -8.47 -1.36 -11.27
C GLU A 86 -8.14 -2.10 -12.54
N LEU A 87 -6.91 -1.99 -13.01
CA LEU A 87 -6.52 -2.71 -14.20
C LEU A 87 -6.59 -4.21 -13.99
N ARG A 88 -6.18 -4.67 -12.81
CA ARG A 88 -6.28 -6.08 -12.53
C ARG A 88 -7.71 -6.55 -12.48
N ARG A 89 -8.59 -5.78 -11.87
CA ARG A 89 -9.99 -6.14 -11.81
C ARG A 89 -10.61 -6.17 -13.20
N ALA A 90 -10.23 -5.21 -14.03
CA ALA A 90 -10.74 -5.19 -15.40
C ALA A 90 -10.25 -6.39 -16.17
N ALA A 91 -8.98 -6.75 -16.03
CA ALA A 91 -8.44 -7.89 -16.72
C ALA A 91 -9.11 -9.18 -16.30
N VAL A 92 -9.38 -9.31 -15.00
CA VAL A 92 -10.04 -10.51 -14.52
C VAL A 92 -11.47 -10.57 -14.99
N ARG A 93 -12.15 -9.43 -15.02
CA ARG A 93 -13.53 -9.42 -15.44
C ARG A 93 -13.71 -9.57 -16.93
N TYR A 94 -12.74 -9.16 -17.72
CA TYR A 94 -12.87 -9.26 -19.15
C TYR A 94 -12.53 -10.65 -19.60
N VAL A 95 -13.51 -11.35 -20.14
CA VAL A 95 -13.28 -12.67 -20.67
C VAL A 95 -13.62 -12.61 -22.14
N PRO A 96 -12.64 -12.75 -23.00
CA PRO A 96 -12.92 -12.68 -24.43
C PRO A 96 -13.84 -13.82 -24.82
N GLN A 97 -14.94 -13.49 -25.45
CA GLN A 97 -15.83 -14.51 -25.87
C GLN A 97 -15.79 -14.60 -27.34
N ARG A 98 -15.75 -15.81 -27.87
CA ARG A 98 -15.74 -15.94 -29.23
C ARG A 98 -16.91 -15.39 -29.81
N GLY A 99 -16.88 -14.52 -30.69
CA GLY A 99 -18.00 -13.96 -31.35
C GLY A 99 -18.77 -12.96 -30.55
N ALA A 100 -18.24 -12.47 -29.52
CA ALA A 100 -18.92 -11.51 -28.69
C ALA A 100 -18.12 -10.21 -28.67
N PRO A 101 -18.12 -9.50 -29.72
CA PRO A 101 -17.34 -8.31 -29.79
C PRO A 101 -17.91 -7.26 -28.92
N GLY A 102 -17.67 -6.40 -28.53
CA GLY A 102 -18.30 -5.36 -27.81
C GLY A 102 -18.27 -5.47 -26.35
N ASP A 103 -17.84 -6.57 -25.84
CA ASP A 103 -17.81 -6.73 -24.44
C ASP A 103 -16.78 -5.91 -23.77
N ALA A 104 -15.89 -5.38 -24.52
CA ALA A 104 -14.82 -4.65 -23.90
C ALA A 104 -15.33 -3.49 -23.12
N ARG A 105 -16.58 -3.06 -23.37
CA ARG A 105 -17.01 -1.96 -22.65
C ARG A 105 -17.15 -2.25 -21.23
N CYS A 106 -17.24 -3.43 -20.84
CA CYS A 106 -17.36 -3.73 -19.46
C CYS A 106 -16.17 -3.31 -18.69
N VAL A 107 -15.11 -3.13 -19.38
CA VAL A 107 -13.93 -2.81 -18.70
C VAL A 107 -13.90 -1.46 -18.10
N ARG A 108 -14.81 -0.61 -18.54
CA ARG A 108 -14.71 0.66 -18.06
C ARG A 108 -15.54 1.04 -17.12
N ARG A 109 -15.65 1.07 -16.27
CA ARG A 109 -16.37 1.49 -15.47
C ARG A 109 -15.74 1.73 -14.38
N ARG A 110 -15.81 2.38 -13.65
CA ARG A 110 -15.19 2.64 -12.66
C ARG A 110 -15.63 2.69 -11.72
#